data_f1f14b4c85b820aadf827506c79790d7
#
_entry.id   f1f14b4c85b820aadf827506c79790d7
#
_cell.length_a   1.000
_cell.length_b   1.000
_cell.length_c   1.000
_cell.angle_alpha   90.00
_cell.angle_beta   90.00
_cell.angle_gamma   90.00
#
_symmetry.space_group_name_H-M   'P 1'
#
loop_
_entity.id
_entity.type
_entity.pdbx_description
1 polymer ?
#
loop_
_entity_poly.entity_id
_entity_poly.type
_entity_poly.pdbx_seq_one_letter_code
_entity_poly.pdbx_strand_id
1 'polypeptide(L)'
;MKKYYLILVAVFISLNVLSQSIFKRTLKLMGSHFEITVVANDSAQAQQFVNLAINEIKRIEKLISSWDKNSQTSHINANAGVLPVVVDSELLELINRSINISKLTDGAFDISYASMDKIWKFDGSMKIMPSGQLIKASVEKVGYQNIVINKNESTVFLKLPGMKIGFGAIGKGYAADKAKELLIANGVTAGIINASGDMNTWGKQPNGKEWKVAITNPMNKNNVFATLPVTDGAVVTSGNYEKYITFNGKRYTHIIDPRTGYPSSGIISATVFAPKAELADALATSVFVMGVEVGLNRINQLPKIECIIIDDEGNIFKSDNIKIN
;
A
#
# COMPACT_ATOMS: atom_id res chain seq x y z
N MET A 1 -39.80 58.86 43.52
CA MET A 1 -39.00 57.61 43.48
C MET A 1 -39.27 56.88 42.17
N LYS A 2 -38.32 56.96 41.22
CA LYS A 2 -38.44 56.29 39.89
C LYS A 2 -37.79 54.90 39.98
N LYS A 3 -38.58 53.84 39.82
CA LYS A 3 -38.11 52.47 39.74
C LYS A 3 -37.59 52.20 38.31
N TYR A 4 -36.28 51.97 38.16
CA TYR A 4 -35.66 51.51 36.91
C TYR A 4 -35.79 49.97 36.86
N TYR A 5 -36.56 49.47 35.90
CA TYR A 5 -36.56 48.04 35.57
C TYR A 5 -35.39 47.76 34.64
N LEU A 6 -34.42 47.03 35.11
CA LEU A 6 -33.32 46.51 34.32
C LEU A 6 -33.81 45.27 33.58
N ILE A 7 -34.06 45.37 32.25
CA ILE A 7 -34.38 44.22 31.39
C ILE A 7 -33.07 43.57 31.00
N LEU A 8 -32.77 42.42 31.58
CA LEU A 8 -31.62 41.58 31.23
C LEU A 8 -32.01 40.77 29.99
N VAL A 9 -31.59 41.22 28.78
CA VAL A 9 -31.77 40.47 27.55
C VAL A 9 -30.65 39.41 27.52
N ALA A 10 -30.99 38.18 27.91
CA ALA A 10 -30.10 37.01 27.73
C ALA A 10 -30.10 36.65 26.23
N VAL A 11 -29.03 37.03 25.52
CA VAL A 11 -28.79 36.58 24.16
C VAL A 11 -28.30 35.14 24.23
N PHE A 12 -29.21 34.18 24.02
CA PHE A 12 -28.88 32.80 23.79
C PHE A 12 -28.16 32.68 22.42
N ILE A 13 -26.86 32.78 22.42
CA ILE A 13 -26.06 32.33 21.27
C ILE A 13 -26.13 30.81 21.27
N SER A 14 -27.05 30.25 20.51
CA SER A 14 -27.06 28.82 20.19
C SER A 14 -25.82 28.52 19.37
N LEU A 15 -24.75 28.14 20.04
CA LEU A 15 -23.63 27.48 19.42
C LEU A 15 -24.18 26.14 18.85
N ASN A 16 -24.51 26.16 17.56
CA ASN A 16 -24.70 24.93 16.84
C ASN A 16 -23.36 24.18 16.90
N VAL A 17 -23.16 23.37 17.91
CA VAL A 17 -22.09 22.37 17.97
C VAL A 17 -22.46 21.36 16.88
N LEU A 18 -21.99 21.60 15.67
CA LEU A 18 -22.12 20.63 14.58
C LEU A 18 -21.39 19.38 15.06
N SER A 19 -22.17 18.39 15.49
CA SER A 19 -21.63 17.09 15.91
C SER A 19 -21.06 16.40 14.69
N GLN A 20 -19.75 16.32 14.63
CA GLN A 20 -19.08 15.55 13.57
C GLN A 20 -19.47 14.08 13.63
N SER A 21 -19.63 13.47 12.48
CA SER A 21 -19.99 12.06 12.32
C SER A 21 -19.03 11.35 11.39
N ILE A 22 -18.99 10.01 11.51
CA ILE A 22 -18.18 9.15 10.66
C ILE A 22 -19.03 8.74 9.45
N PHE A 23 -18.52 9.00 8.26
CA PHE A 23 -19.10 8.56 6.99
C PHE A 23 -18.16 7.61 6.28
N LYS A 24 -18.74 6.56 5.69
CA LYS A 24 -18.01 5.47 5.06
C LYS A 24 -18.58 5.17 3.68
N ARG A 25 -17.70 4.96 2.71
CA ARG A 25 -18.08 4.52 1.37
C ARG A 25 -17.13 3.46 0.85
N THR A 26 -17.70 2.35 0.38
CA THR A 26 -16.95 1.25 -0.27
C THR A 26 -17.21 1.28 -1.77
N LEU A 27 -16.14 1.09 -2.57
CA LEU A 27 -16.22 1.08 -4.02
C LEU A 27 -15.01 0.34 -4.62
N LYS A 28 -15.06 0.08 -5.93
CA LYS A 28 -13.96 -0.56 -6.66
C LYS A 28 -13.08 0.50 -7.32
N LEU A 29 -11.78 0.53 -6.96
CA LEU A 29 -10.73 1.38 -7.55
C LEU A 29 -9.46 0.55 -7.73
N MET A 30 -8.62 0.87 -8.70
CA MET A 30 -7.34 0.18 -8.96
C MET A 30 -7.50 -1.36 -9.01
N GLY A 31 -8.62 -1.83 -9.54
CA GLY A 31 -8.94 -3.26 -9.64
C GLY A 31 -9.29 -3.95 -8.32
N SER A 32 -9.35 -3.25 -7.17
CA SER A 32 -9.62 -3.80 -5.85
C SER A 32 -10.67 -3.00 -5.06
N HIS A 33 -11.08 -3.50 -3.88
CA HIS A 33 -12.03 -2.82 -3.02
C HIS A 33 -11.34 -1.76 -2.19
N PHE A 34 -11.82 -0.52 -2.30
CA PHE A 34 -11.44 0.59 -1.44
C PHE A 34 -12.58 0.95 -0.50
N GLU A 35 -12.23 1.30 0.72
CA GLU A 35 -13.13 1.87 1.70
C GLU A 35 -12.56 3.21 2.15
N ILE A 36 -13.35 4.28 1.95
CA ILE A 36 -12.99 5.63 2.33
C ILE A 36 -13.86 6.02 3.52
N THR A 37 -13.24 6.32 4.65
CA THR A 37 -13.89 6.79 5.86
C THR A 37 -13.42 8.21 6.15
N VAL A 38 -14.36 9.14 6.36
CA VAL A 38 -14.08 10.54 6.69
C VAL A 38 -14.94 10.99 7.87
N VAL A 39 -14.39 11.89 8.67
CA VAL A 39 -15.14 12.63 9.68
C VAL A 39 -15.62 13.94 9.03
N ALA A 40 -16.93 14.21 9.09
CA ALA A 40 -17.56 15.37 8.50
C ALA A 40 -18.75 15.86 9.35
N ASN A 41 -19.20 17.08 9.11
CA ASN A 41 -20.31 17.69 9.83
C ASN A 41 -21.67 17.16 9.37
N ASP A 42 -21.77 16.82 8.09
CA ASP A 42 -22.99 16.28 7.47
C ASP A 42 -22.68 15.39 6.27
N SER A 43 -23.73 14.79 5.71
CA SER A 43 -23.60 13.87 4.57
C SER A 43 -23.19 14.56 3.26
N ALA A 44 -23.54 15.83 3.06
CA ALA A 44 -23.19 16.59 1.86
C ALA A 44 -21.68 16.88 1.85
N GLN A 45 -21.14 17.35 2.98
CA GLN A 45 -19.70 17.56 3.17
C GLN A 45 -18.92 16.23 3.03
N ALA A 46 -19.43 15.16 3.66
CA ALA A 46 -18.82 13.84 3.55
C ALA A 46 -18.76 13.36 2.09
N GLN A 47 -19.82 13.56 1.31
CA GLN A 47 -19.86 13.20 -0.11
C GLN A 47 -18.82 13.99 -0.92
N GLN A 48 -18.61 15.28 -0.62
CA GLN A 48 -17.58 16.10 -1.26
C GLN A 48 -16.19 15.54 -0.96
N PHE A 49 -15.87 15.25 0.29
CA PHE A 49 -14.59 14.70 0.70
C PHE A 49 -14.33 13.32 0.09
N VAL A 50 -15.33 12.44 0.11
CA VAL A 50 -15.21 11.12 -0.52
C VAL A 50 -14.96 11.24 -2.02
N ASN A 51 -15.64 12.15 -2.71
CA ASN A 51 -15.42 12.39 -4.14
C ASN A 51 -14.01 12.93 -4.43
N LEU A 52 -13.46 13.81 -3.58
CA LEU A 52 -12.08 14.29 -3.68
C LEU A 52 -11.10 13.09 -3.62
N ALA A 53 -11.25 12.22 -2.62
CA ALA A 53 -10.41 11.03 -2.49
C ALA A 53 -10.54 10.09 -3.69
N ILE A 54 -11.77 9.83 -4.17
CA ILE A 54 -12.01 8.98 -5.35
C ILE A 54 -11.31 9.54 -6.59
N ASN A 55 -11.43 10.84 -6.81
CA ASN A 55 -10.83 11.48 -7.99
C ASN A 55 -9.29 11.43 -7.91
N GLU A 56 -8.73 11.63 -6.74
CA GLU A 56 -7.28 11.52 -6.54
C GLU A 56 -6.78 10.09 -6.76
N ILE A 57 -7.44 9.08 -6.20
CA ILE A 57 -7.07 7.67 -6.42
C ILE A 57 -7.15 7.32 -7.91
N LYS A 58 -8.20 7.77 -8.62
CA LYS A 58 -8.31 7.56 -10.08
C LYS A 58 -7.21 8.27 -10.86
N ARG A 59 -6.81 9.48 -10.44
CA ARG A 59 -5.70 10.22 -11.04
C ARG A 59 -4.40 9.44 -10.91
N ILE A 60 -4.12 8.93 -9.69
CA ILE A 60 -2.94 8.11 -9.45
C ILE A 60 -3.01 6.80 -10.25
N GLU A 61 -4.16 6.11 -10.27
CA GLU A 61 -4.35 4.91 -11.09
C GLU A 61 -3.96 5.17 -12.55
N LYS A 62 -4.43 6.27 -13.14
CA LYS A 62 -4.10 6.66 -14.50
C LYS A 62 -2.60 6.95 -14.70
N LEU A 63 -1.96 7.58 -13.70
CA LEU A 63 -0.53 7.92 -13.75
C LEU A 63 0.36 6.67 -13.77
N ILE A 64 0.08 5.69 -12.88
CA ILE A 64 0.96 4.54 -12.63
C ILE A 64 0.52 3.24 -13.32
N SER A 65 -0.61 3.22 -14.03
CA SER A 65 -1.14 2.01 -14.67
C SER A 65 -0.17 1.49 -15.72
N SER A 66 0.21 0.21 -15.62
CA SER A 66 0.93 -0.50 -16.68
C SER A 66 -0.01 -1.18 -17.71
N TRP A 67 -1.33 -1.05 -17.53
CA TRP A 67 -2.37 -1.64 -18.37
C TRP A 67 -3.03 -0.61 -19.30
N ASP A 68 -3.11 0.66 -18.87
CA ASP A 68 -3.58 1.76 -19.70
C ASP A 68 -2.47 2.17 -20.65
N LYS A 69 -2.68 1.96 -21.95
CA LYS A 69 -1.70 2.29 -23.00
C LYS A 69 -1.35 3.78 -23.06
N ASN A 70 -2.22 4.65 -22.53
CA ASN A 70 -2.02 6.10 -22.53
C ASN A 70 -1.31 6.59 -21.26
N SER A 71 -1.01 5.72 -20.29
CA SER A 71 -0.31 6.10 -19.08
C SER A 71 1.17 6.37 -19.35
N GLN A 72 1.79 7.22 -18.54
CA GLN A 72 3.21 7.47 -18.61
C GLN A 72 4.04 6.21 -18.33
N THR A 73 3.58 5.35 -17.41
CA THR A 73 4.21 4.06 -17.13
C THR A 73 4.22 3.15 -18.35
N SER A 74 3.12 3.10 -19.10
CA SER A 74 3.07 2.33 -20.35
C SER A 74 3.96 2.91 -21.44
N HIS A 75 4.11 4.22 -21.51
CA HIS A 75 5.04 4.88 -22.43
C HIS A 75 6.50 4.55 -22.09
N ILE A 76 6.87 4.57 -20.79
CA ILE A 76 8.21 4.11 -20.36
C ILE A 76 8.45 2.67 -20.80
N ASN A 77 7.48 1.78 -20.54
CA ASN A 77 7.59 0.36 -20.86
C ASN A 77 7.69 0.08 -22.37
N ALA A 78 6.99 0.88 -23.18
CA ALA A 78 7.02 0.75 -24.65
C ALA A 78 8.36 1.20 -25.25
N ASN A 79 9.10 2.09 -24.57
CA ASN A 79 10.38 2.63 -25.03
C ASN A 79 11.60 1.97 -24.38
N ALA A 80 11.41 0.85 -23.68
CA ALA A 80 12.49 0.11 -23.02
C ALA A 80 13.57 -0.35 -24.02
N GLY A 81 14.83 0.01 -23.76
CA GLY A 81 15.98 -0.25 -24.64
C GLY A 81 16.06 0.66 -25.87
N VAL A 82 15.13 1.61 -26.04
CA VAL A 82 15.07 2.48 -27.22
C VAL A 82 15.49 3.91 -26.88
N LEU A 83 14.75 4.60 -26.02
CA LEU A 83 15.04 6.00 -25.65
C LEU A 83 14.46 6.36 -24.26
N PRO A 84 15.03 7.39 -23.59
CA PRO A 84 14.46 7.97 -22.39
C PRO A 84 13.08 8.62 -22.65
N VAL A 85 12.17 8.49 -21.69
CA VAL A 85 10.82 9.06 -21.75
C VAL A 85 10.67 10.17 -20.73
N VAL A 86 10.22 11.34 -21.17
CA VAL A 86 9.87 12.46 -20.27
C VAL A 86 8.62 12.12 -19.50
N VAL A 87 8.64 12.33 -18.19
CA VAL A 87 7.53 12.03 -17.29
C VAL A 87 7.28 13.17 -16.31
N ASP A 88 6.09 13.16 -15.72
CA ASP A 88 5.75 14.08 -14.62
C ASP A 88 6.70 13.86 -13.43
N SER A 89 7.06 14.95 -12.76
CA SER A 89 7.92 14.91 -11.57
C SER A 89 7.38 13.99 -10.49
N GLU A 90 6.06 13.88 -10.35
CA GLU A 90 5.41 12.99 -9.40
C GLU A 90 5.73 11.51 -9.68
N LEU A 91 5.64 11.07 -10.94
CA LEU A 91 5.99 9.71 -11.34
C LEU A 91 7.49 9.46 -11.21
N LEU A 92 8.31 10.44 -11.61
CA LEU A 92 9.77 10.37 -11.48
C LEU A 92 10.19 10.13 -10.03
N GLU A 93 9.62 10.89 -9.09
CA GLU A 93 9.92 10.75 -7.67
C GLU A 93 9.38 9.42 -7.07
N LEU A 94 8.23 8.93 -7.51
CA LEU A 94 7.74 7.60 -7.11
C LEU A 94 8.70 6.49 -7.58
N ILE A 95 9.19 6.56 -8.83
CA ILE A 95 10.19 5.62 -9.36
C ILE A 95 11.50 5.73 -8.56
N ASN A 96 11.95 6.95 -8.26
CA ASN A 96 13.15 7.17 -7.46
C ASN A 96 13.05 6.57 -6.05
N ARG A 97 11.92 6.78 -5.36
CA ARG A 97 11.66 6.15 -4.04
C ARG A 97 11.60 4.62 -4.16
N SER A 98 10.98 4.11 -5.21
CA SER A 98 10.92 2.66 -5.47
C SER A 98 12.31 2.06 -5.64
N ILE A 99 13.22 2.70 -6.40
CA ILE A 99 14.62 2.29 -6.52
C ILE A 99 15.33 2.30 -5.16
N ASN A 100 15.07 3.31 -4.32
CA ASN A 100 15.68 3.37 -2.98
C ASN A 100 15.18 2.25 -2.08
N ILE A 101 13.89 1.88 -2.16
CA ILE A 101 13.35 0.73 -1.45
C ILE A 101 13.95 -0.57 -1.99
N SER A 102 14.15 -0.70 -3.32
CA SER A 102 14.84 -1.85 -3.91
C SER A 102 16.26 -2.01 -3.37
N LYS A 103 17.01 -0.92 -3.25
CA LYS A 103 18.35 -0.91 -2.62
C LYS A 103 18.29 -1.31 -1.15
N LEU A 104 17.33 -0.76 -0.40
CA LEU A 104 17.12 -1.04 1.03
C LEU A 104 16.82 -2.52 1.30
N THR A 105 16.14 -3.19 0.37
CA THR A 105 15.65 -4.56 0.51
C THR A 105 16.47 -5.57 -0.31
N ASP A 106 17.66 -5.17 -0.80
CA ASP A 106 18.54 -5.99 -1.62
C ASP A 106 17.80 -6.64 -2.81
N GLY A 107 16.89 -5.86 -3.43
CA GLY A 107 16.08 -6.29 -4.57
C GLY A 107 14.90 -7.21 -4.22
N ALA A 108 14.60 -7.46 -2.96
CA ALA A 108 13.40 -8.22 -2.57
C ALA A 108 12.10 -7.46 -2.95
N PHE A 109 12.16 -6.15 -2.99
CA PHE A 109 11.21 -5.29 -3.68
C PHE A 109 11.86 -4.73 -4.94
N ASP A 110 11.19 -4.84 -6.08
CA ASP A 110 11.68 -4.27 -7.34
C ASP A 110 10.48 -4.00 -8.28
N ILE A 111 10.29 -2.74 -8.67
CA ILE A 111 9.22 -2.38 -9.61
C ILE A 111 9.45 -2.93 -11.01
N SER A 112 10.69 -3.33 -11.34
CA SER A 112 11.00 -3.99 -12.62
C SER A 112 10.53 -5.46 -12.67
N TYR A 113 10.00 -6.02 -11.58
CA TYR A 113 9.36 -7.34 -11.56
C TYR A 113 8.29 -7.51 -12.65
N ALA A 114 7.70 -6.39 -13.12
CA ALA A 114 6.75 -6.39 -14.23
C ALA A 114 7.36 -6.89 -15.56
N SER A 115 8.71 -6.98 -15.63
CA SER A 115 9.47 -7.56 -16.75
C SER A 115 9.48 -9.09 -16.75
N MET A 116 9.12 -9.71 -15.62
CA MET A 116 9.18 -11.16 -15.46
C MET A 116 8.18 -11.86 -16.37
N ASP A 117 8.62 -12.92 -17.04
CA ASP A 117 7.74 -13.77 -17.85
C ASP A 117 6.73 -14.49 -16.95
N LYS A 118 5.47 -14.54 -17.41
CA LYS A 118 4.36 -15.16 -16.65
C LYS A 118 4.38 -16.69 -16.77
N ILE A 119 5.39 -17.32 -16.18
CA ILE A 119 5.57 -18.78 -16.16
C ILE A 119 4.79 -19.48 -15.04
N TRP A 120 4.37 -18.74 -14.00
CA TRP A 120 3.62 -19.27 -12.87
C TRP A 120 2.11 -19.02 -13.00
N LYS A 121 1.31 -20.02 -12.65
CA LYS A 121 -0.16 -19.96 -12.63
C LYS A 121 -0.66 -20.35 -11.25
N PHE A 122 -1.34 -19.43 -10.57
CA PHE A 122 -1.85 -19.61 -9.20
C PHE A 122 -3.39 -19.84 -9.18
N ASP A 123 -3.92 -20.38 -10.25
CA ASP A 123 -5.35 -20.72 -10.45
C ASP A 123 -5.65 -22.21 -10.23
N GLY A 124 -4.68 -22.97 -9.72
CA GLY A 124 -4.78 -24.43 -9.52
C GLY A 124 -4.56 -25.28 -10.79
N SER A 125 -4.37 -24.67 -11.96
CA SER A 125 -4.15 -25.40 -13.23
C SER A 125 -2.74 -25.96 -13.37
N MET A 126 -1.75 -25.40 -12.67
CA MET A 126 -0.35 -25.82 -12.76
C MET A 126 -0.10 -27.10 -11.97
N LYS A 127 0.33 -28.15 -12.63
CA LYS A 127 0.62 -29.47 -12.02
C LYS A 127 2.10 -29.79 -11.96
N ILE A 128 2.91 -29.11 -12.75
CA ILE A 128 4.36 -29.37 -12.87
C ILE A 128 5.09 -28.04 -12.61
N MET A 129 6.11 -28.08 -11.76
CA MET A 129 6.99 -26.94 -11.51
C MET A 129 7.81 -26.64 -12.78
N PRO A 130 7.92 -25.36 -13.19
CA PRO A 130 8.82 -24.99 -14.29
C PRO A 130 10.25 -25.41 -14.02
N SER A 131 11.01 -25.72 -15.08
CA SER A 131 12.43 -26.04 -14.93
C SER A 131 13.23 -24.86 -14.37
N GLY A 132 14.30 -25.14 -13.63
CA GLY A 132 15.19 -24.09 -13.09
C GLY A 132 15.75 -23.16 -14.17
N GLN A 133 16.01 -23.69 -15.39
CA GLN A 133 16.44 -22.88 -16.52
C GLN A 133 15.36 -21.89 -16.96
N LEU A 134 14.10 -22.33 -17.06
CA LEU A 134 12.97 -21.48 -17.41
C LEU A 134 12.72 -20.40 -16.34
N ILE A 135 12.82 -20.78 -15.06
CA ILE A 135 12.66 -19.84 -13.94
C ILE A 135 13.76 -18.76 -14.01
N LYS A 136 15.01 -19.16 -14.19
CA LYS A 136 16.14 -18.22 -14.32
C LYS A 136 15.95 -17.28 -15.52
N ALA A 137 15.56 -17.81 -16.67
CA ALA A 137 15.31 -17.02 -17.87
C ALA A 137 14.17 -16.00 -17.67
N SER A 138 13.16 -16.34 -16.86
CA SER A 138 11.98 -15.48 -16.64
C SER A 138 12.30 -14.14 -15.97
N VAL A 139 13.44 -14.03 -15.28
CA VAL A 139 13.87 -12.81 -14.55
C VAL A 139 15.05 -12.09 -15.21
N GLU A 140 15.51 -12.49 -16.39
CA GLU A 140 16.67 -11.87 -17.05
C GLU A 140 16.54 -10.37 -17.28
N LYS A 141 15.31 -9.86 -17.42
CA LYS A 141 15.02 -8.42 -17.63
C LYS A 141 14.67 -7.70 -16.33
N VAL A 142 14.66 -8.40 -15.19
CA VAL A 142 14.38 -7.81 -13.87
C VAL A 142 15.66 -7.24 -13.28
N GLY A 143 15.59 -6.08 -12.68
CA GLY A 143 16.72 -5.44 -12.00
C GLY A 143 16.57 -3.92 -11.98
N TYR A 144 16.30 -3.35 -10.81
CA TYR A 144 16.16 -1.91 -10.60
C TYR A 144 17.41 -1.12 -11.03
N GLN A 145 18.59 -1.74 -11.11
CA GLN A 145 19.85 -1.13 -11.56
C GLN A 145 19.80 -0.74 -13.05
N ASN A 146 18.86 -1.33 -13.79
CA ASN A 146 18.64 -1.03 -15.20
C ASN A 146 17.60 0.11 -15.41
N ILE A 147 17.08 0.71 -14.34
CA ILE A 147 16.22 1.89 -14.40
C ILE A 147 17.11 3.13 -14.20
N VAL A 148 17.19 3.98 -15.21
CA VAL A 148 17.97 5.22 -15.17
C VAL A 148 17.04 6.40 -15.07
N ILE A 149 17.31 7.28 -14.10
CA ILE A 149 16.57 8.54 -13.89
C ILE A 149 17.49 9.72 -14.18
N ASN A 150 17.02 10.66 -14.99
CA ASN A 150 17.61 11.99 -15.13
C ASN A 150 16.65 13.03 -14.55
N LYS A 151 16.98 13.55 -13.37
CA LYS A 151 16.14 14.54 -12.67
C LYS A 151 16.10 15.90 -13.38
N ASN A 152 17.18 16.29 -14.05
CA ASN A 152 17.26 17.60 -14.73
C ASN A 152 16.35 17.64 -15.97
N GLU A 153 16.23 16.53 -16.67
CA GLU A 153 15.41 16.40 -17.87
C GLU A 153 14.06 15.75 -17.60
N SER A 154 13.78 15.37 -16.34
CA SER A 154 12.57 14.62 -15.93
C SER A 154 12.35 13.37 -16.78
N THR A 155 13.42 12.60 -17.06
CA THR A 155 13.33 11.42 -17.90
C THR A 155 13.59 10.12 -17.14
N VAL A 156 12.96 9.03 -17.62
CA VAL A 156 13.17 7.65 -17.19
C VAL A 156 13.56 6.81 -18.40
N PHE A 157 14.62 6.01 -18.26
CA PHE A 157 15.07 5.07 -19.28
C PHE A 157 15.24 3.66 -18.69
N LEU A 158 14.66 2.67 -19.35
CA LEU A 158 14.87 1.26 -19.07
C LEU A 158 15.93 0.72 -20.04
N LYS A 159 17.06 0.26 -19.50
CA LYS A 159 18.24 -0.11 -20.34
C LYS A 159 18.01 -1.34 -21.22
N LEU A 160 17.18 -2.29 -20.78
CA LEU A 160 17.03 -3.57 -21.46
C LEU A 160 15.80 -3.56 -22.39
N PRO A 161 15.93 -3.98 -23.65
CA PRO A 161 14.80 -4.12 -24.55
C PRO A 161 13.70 -5.04 -23.97
N GLY A 162 12.46 -4.56 -24.00
CA GLY A 162 11.31 -5.29 -23.45
C GLY A 162 11.22 -5.33 -21.91
N MET A 163 12.12 -4.63 -21.21
CA MET A 163 11.98 -4.39 -19.77
C MET A 163 10.69 -3.61 -19.48
N LYS A 164 10.12 -3.82 -18.29
CA LYS A 164 8.90 -3.15 -17.83
C LYS A 164 9.02 -2.79 -16.36
N ILE A 165 8.34 -1.73 -15.98
CA ILE A 165 8.09 -1.40 -14.58
C ILE A 165 6.59 -1.47 -14.28
N GLY A 166 6.26 -1.73 -13.01
CA GLY A 166 4.88 -1.78 -12.53
C GLY A 166 4.81 -1.54 -11.03
N PHE A 167 3.72 -0.95 -10.58
CA PHE A 167 3.56 -0.48 -9.20
C PHE A 167 2.63 -1.36 -8.35
N GLY A 168 2.49 -2.65 -8.68
CA GLY A 168 1.56 -3.56 -8.01
C GLY A 168 1.79 -3.76 -6.52
N ALA A 169 3.04 -3.59 -6.04
CA ALA A 169 3.45 -3.79 -4.66
C ALA A 169 3.77 -2.46 -3.92
N ILE A 170 3.28 -1.32 -4.42
CA ILE A 170 3.49 0.01 -3.81
C ILE A 170 2.36 0.98 -4.18
N GLY A 171 1.66 0.72 -5.29
CA GLY A 171 0.76 1.69 -5.90
C GLY A 171 -0.51 1.93 -5.10
N LYS A 172 -1.03 0.93 -4.39
CA LYS A 172 -2.21 1.09 -3.54
C LYS A 172 -1.89 1.94 -2.32
N GLY A 173 -0.76 1.65 -1.67
CA GLY A 173 -0.25 2.45 -0.57
C GLY A 173 0.01 3.89 -0.97
N TYR A 174 0.62 4.11 -2.13
CA TYR A 174 0.86 5.45 -2.68
C TYR A 174 -0.45 6.21 -2.93
N ALA A 175 -1.44 5.58 -3.55
CA ALA A 175 -2.75 6.19 -3.79
C ALA A 175 -3.48 6.53 -2.48
N ALA A 176 -3.36 5.68 -1.46
CA ALA A 176 -3.91 5.95 -0.13
C ALA A 176 -3.24 7.15 0.55
N ASP A 177 -1.90 7.27 0.46
CA ASP A 177 -1.16 8.41 0.97
C ASP A 177 -1.59 9.71 0.27
N LYS A 178 -1.70 9.71 -1.05
CA LYS A 178 -2.10 10.90 -1.83
C LYS A 178 -3.54 11.33 -1.54
N ALA A 179 -4.45 10.38 -1.41
CA ALA A 179 -5.82 10.68 -1.02
C ALA A 179 -5.90 11.27 0.39
N LYS A 180 -5.16 10.71 1.37
CA LYS A 180 -5.05 11.26 2.73
C LYS A 180 -4.48 12.68 2.72
N GLU A 181 -3.35 12.92 2.02
CA GLU A 181 -2.71 14.23 1.90
C GLU A 181 -3.71 15.27 1.35
N LEU A 182 -4.45 14.92 0.29
CA LEU A 182 -5.47 15.80 -0.30
C LEU A 182 -6.63 16.09 0.66
N LEU A 183 -7.13 15.07 1.36
CA LEU A 183 -8.22 15.23 2.32
C LEU A 183 -7.81 16.13 3.49
N ILE A 184 -6.61 15.95 4.04
CA ILE A 184 -6.07 16.81 5.10
C ILE A 184 -5.94 18.26 4.62
N ALA A 185 -5.41 18.48 3.42
CA ALA A 185 -5.30 19.81 2.80
C ALA A 185 -6.66 20.50 2.60
N ASN A 186 -7.75 19.72 2.48
CA ASN A 186 -9.13 20.21 2.38
C ASN A 186 -9.88 20.23 3.72
N GLY A 187 -9.16 20.13 4.85
CA GLY A 187 -9.73 20.32 6.19
C GLY A 187 -10.38 19.08 6.81
N VAL A 188 -10.18 17.88 6.24
CA VAL A 188 -10.64 16.63 6.86
C VAL A 188 -9.72 16.27 8.03
N THR A 189 -10.24 16.42 9.24
CA THR A 189 -9.46 16.28 10.47
C THR A 189 -9.14 14.83 10.84
N ALA A 190 -9.95 13.87 10.39
CA ALA A 190 -9.75 12.46 10.69
C ALA A 190 -10.39 11.54 9.63
N GLY A 191 -9.79 10.38 9.41
CA GLY A 191 -10.30 9.39 8.47
C GLY A 191 -9.43 8.17 8.31
N ILE A 192 -9.87 7.28 7.40
CA ILE A 192 -9.17 6.08 6.97
C ILE A 192 -9.32 5.93 5.47
N ILE A 193 -8.23 5.69 4.76
CA ILE A 193 -8.23 5.13 3.42
C ILE A 193 -7.80 3.67 3.54
N ASN A 194 -8.71 2.75 3.20
CA ASN A 194 -8.41 1.32 3.19
C ASN A 194 -8.44 0.83 1.73
N ALA A 195 -7.27 0.50 1.21
CA ALA A 195 -7.06 0.01 -0.14
C ALA A 195 -6.91 -1.53 -0.13
N SER A 196 -8.03 -2.26 0.10
CA SER A 196 -8.05 -3.73 0.13
C SER A 196 -7.13 -4.34 1.21
N GLY A 197 -7.11 -3.74 2.41
CA GLY A 197 -6.25 -4.15 3.53
C GLY A 197 -5.05 -3.25 3.75
N ASP A 198 -4.67 -2.42 2.78
CA ASP A 198 -3.63 -1.41 2.94
C ASP A 198 -4.28 -0.16 3.52
N MET A 199 -4.18 0.01 4.83
CA MET A 199 -4.86 1.09 5.55
C MET A 199 -3.92 2.25 5.85
N ASN A 200 -4.41 3.47 5.62
CA ASN A 200 -3.78 4.69 6.08
C ASN A 200 -4.79 5.49 6.91
N THR A 201 -4.43 5.80 8.15
CA THR A 201 -5.29 6.48 9.13
C THR A 201 -4.73 7.85 9.49
N TRP A 202 -5.60 8.77 9.92
CA TRP A 202 -5.20 10.03 10.54
C TRP A 202 -6.26 10.54 11.49
N GLY A 203 -5.84 11.35 12.46
CA GLY A 203 -6.69 11.97 13.45
C GLY A 203 -7.43 10.96 14.34
N LYS A 204 -8.42 11.46 15.08
CA LYS A 204 -9.24 10.65 16.01
C LYS A 204 -10.71 10.68 15.61
N GLN A 205 -11.44 9.68 16.04
CA GLN A 205 -12.89 9.64 15.91
C GLN A 205 -13.56 10.83 16.60
N PRO A 206 -14.80 11.23 16.25
CA PRO A 206 -15.51 12.36 16.88
C PRO A 206 -15.67 12.24 18.40
N ASN A 207 -15.66 11.01 18.93
CA ASN A 207 -15.72 10.72 20.37
C ASN A 207 -14.35 10.77 21.07
N GLY A 208 -13.28 11.25 20.39
CA GLY A 208 -11.92 11.33 20.88
C GLY A 208 -11.12 10.02 20.90
N LYS A 209 -11.74 8.88 20.53
CA LYS A 209 -11.07 7.58 20.49
C LYS A 209 -10.17 7.45 19.24
N GLU A 210 -9.13 6.65 19.39
CA GLU A 210 -8.27 6.27 18.26
C GLU A 210 -9.00 5.31 17.31
N TRP A 211 -8.54 5.26 16.06
CA TRP A 211 -8.97 4.23 15.12
C TRP A 211 -8.47 2.87 15.59
N LYS A 212 -9.24 1.83 15.31
CA LYS A 212 -8.85 0.46 15.62
C LYS A 212 -8.66 -0.30 14.32
N VAL A 213 -7.45 -0.81 14.11
CA VAL A 213 -7.12 -1.64 12.96
C VAL A 213 -7.07 -3.10 13.42
N ALA A 214 -7.90 -3.92 12.80
CA ALA A 214 -7.94 -5.34 13.06
C ALA A 214 -6.99 -6.09 12.12
N ILE A 215 -6.11 -6.91 12.68
CA ILE A 215 -5.26 -7.83 11.93
C ILE A 215 -5.98 -9.16 11.85
N THR A 216 -6.35 -9.59 10.66
CA THR A 216 -7.05 -10.84 10.42
C THR A 216 -6.14 -12.03 10.72
N ASN A 217 -6.67 -13.05 11.40
CA ASN A 217 -5.96 -14.31 11.56
C ASN A 217 -5.93 -15.06 10.21
N PRO A 218 -4.77 -15.23 9.56
CA PRO A 218 -4.70 -15.88 8.25
C PRO A 218 -5.05 -17.37 8.29
N MET A 219 -4.95 -18.01 9.47
CA MET A 219 -5.36 -19.42 9.67
C MET A 219 -6.86 -19.57 9.84
N ASN A 220 -7.56 -18.51 10.29
CA ASN A 220 -9.01 -18.47 10.43
C ASN A 220 -9.53 -17.06 10.16
N LYS A 221 -9.93 -16.80 8.92
CA LYS A 221 -10.33 -15.46 8.43
C LYS A 221 -11.52 -14.85 9.18
N ASN A 222 -12.29 -15.64 9.89
CA ASN A 222 -13.42 -15.16 10.70
C ASN A 222 -12.97 -14.60 12.04
N ASN A 223 -11.71 -14.80 12.41
CA ASN A 223 -11.16 -14.36 13.68
C ASN A 223 -10.14 -13.22 13.44
N VAL A 224 -10.20 -12.22 14.32
CA VAL A 224 -9.19 -11.17 14.43
C VAL A 224 -8.07 -11.71 15.30
N PHE A 225 -6.83 -11.62 14.80
CA PHE A 225 -5.63 -11.98 15.56
C PHE A 225 -5.32 -10.92 16.63
N ALA A 226 -5.34 -9.65 16.23
CA ALA A 226 -5.10 -8.52 17.10
C ALA A 226 -5.89 -7.29 16.64
N THR A 227 -6.23 -6.43 17.58
CA THR A 227 -6.79 -5.11 17.27
C THR A 227 -5.87 -4.06 17.88
N LEU A 228 -5.27 -3.23 17.05
CA LEU A 228 -4.31 -2.21 17.48
C LEU A 228 -4.92 -0.81 17.31
N PRO A 229 -4.74 0.08 18.31
CA PRO A 229 -5.09 1.48 18.16
C PRO A 229 -4.09 2.15 17.21
N VAL A 230 -4.59 2.95 16.25
CA VAL A 230 -3.78 3.70 15.31
C VAL A 230 -4.37 5.09 15.16
N THR A 231 -3.59 6.13 15.49
CA THR A 231 -4.04 7.53 15.36
C THR A 231 -3.58 8.13 14.04
N ASP A 232 -2.30 7.92 13.69
CA ASP A 232 -1.70 8.41 12.46
C ASP A 232 -0.63 7.43 11.98
N GLY A 233 -0.81 6.92 10.76
CA GLY A 233 0.09 5.96 10.17
C GLY A 233 -0.62 4.94 9.28
N ALA A 234 0.16 4.06 8.72
CA ALA A 234 -0.29 3.02 7.81
C ALA A 234 -0.08 1.62 8.41
N VAL A 235 -1.01 0.73 8.10
CA VAL A 235 -0.95 -0.70 8.40
C VAL A 235 -1.27 -1.46 7.13
N VAL A 236 -0.30 -2.21 6.62
CA VAL A 236 -0.42 -2.95 5.35
C VAL A 236 -0.07 -4.41 5.56
N THR A 237 -0.88 -5.29 4.99
CA THR A 237 -0.67 -6.73 5.08
C THR A 237 -0.53 -7.36 3.71
N SER A 238 0.64 -7.94 3.43
CA SER A 238 0.84 -8.90 2.35
C SER A 238 0.50 -10.31 2.84
N GLY A 239 -0.32 -11.04 2.08
CA GLY A 239 -0.76 -12.39 2.46
C GLY A 239 -0.95 -13.32 1.28
N ASN A 240 -0.83 -14.64 1.53
CA ASN A 240 -0.91 -15.67 0.49
C ASN A 240 -2.14 -16.57 0.60
N TYR A 241 -3.00 -16.30 1.53
CA TYR A 241 -4.11 -17.21 1.87
C TYR A 241 -5.17 -17.38 0.76
N GLU A 242 -5.09 -16.59 -0.32
CA GLU A 242 -6.04 -16.68 -1.45
C GLU A 242 -5.40 -17.24 -2.73
N LYS A 243 -4.10 -17.01 -2.96
CA LYS A 243 -3.43 -17.34 -4.22
C LYS A 243 -2.10 -18.05 -3.97
N TYR A 244 -2.12 -19.36 -4.04
CA TYR A 244 -0.93 -20.21 -3.90
C TYR A 244 -1.06 -21.48 -4.73
N ILE A 245 0.06 -22.16 -4.94
CA ILE A 245 0.15 -23.51 -5.50
C ILE A 245 0.96 -24.40 -4.55
N THR A 246 0.73 -25.70 -4.61
CA THR A 246 1.45 -26.67 -3.75
C THR A 246 2.19 -27.68 -4.62
N PHE A 247 3.50 -27.84 -4.36
CA PHE A 247 4.33 -28.88 -4.94
C PHE A 247 5.05 -29.65 -3.81
N ASN A 248 4.96 -30.96 -3.83
CA ASN A 248 5.60 -31.84 -2.82
C ASN A 248 5.30 -31.41 -1.37
N GLY A 249 4.05 -31.03 -1.07
CA GLY A 249 3.63 -30.58 0.24
C GLY A 249 4.04 -29.15 0.62
N LYS A 250 4.88 -28.48 -0.16
CA LYS A 250 5.32 -27.11 0.07
C LYS A 250 4.41 -26.11 -0.65
N ARG A 251 3.95 -25.09 0.09
CA ARG A 251 3.13 -23.99 -0.45
C ARG A 251 4.04 -22.93 -1.08
N TYR A 252 3.65 -22.48 -2.29
CA TYR A 252 4.28 -21.41 -3.04
C TYR A 252 3.28 -20.33 -3.35
N THR A 253 3.60 -19.09 -3.01
CA THR A 253 2.66 -17.98 -3.06
C THR A 253 2.69 -17.27 -4.41
N HIS A 254 1.72 -16.41 -4.69
CA HIS A 254 1.73 -15.55 -5.87
C HIS A 254 2.75 -14.39 -5.78
N ILE A 255 3.38 -14.21 -4.63
CA ILE A 255 4.45 -13.23 -4.41
C ILE A 255 5.76 -13.92 -4.82
N ILE A 256 6.37 -13.44 -5.88
CA ILE A 256 7.56 -14.05 -6.47
C ILE A 256 8.78 -13.21 -6.13
N ASP A 257 9.87 -13.85 -5.73
CA ASP A 257 11.15 -13.17 -5.54
C ASP A 257 11.69 -12.67 -6.89
N PRO A 258 11.78 -11.35 -7.09
CA PRO A 258 12.21 -10.79 -8.37
C PRO A 258 13.66 -11.11 -8.71
N ARG A 259 14.48 -11.49 -7.72
CA ARG A 259 15.90 -11.84 -7.88
C ARG A 259 16.10 -13.24 -8.44
N THR A 260 15.19 -14.14 -8.13
CA THR A 260 15.35 -15.58 -8.43
C THR A 260 14.30 -16.14 -9.36
N GLY A 261 13.12 -15.48 -9.44
CA GLY A 261 11.96 -15.97 -10.17
C GLY A 261 11.16 -17.06 -9.46
N TYR A 262 11.59 -17.48 -8.25
CA TYR A 262 10.84 -18.45 -7.46
C TYR A 262 9.75 -17.76 -6.62
N PRO A 263 8.57 -18.37 -6.53
CA PRO A 263 7.55 -17.93 -5.58
C PRO A 263 8.02 -18.07 -4.14
N SER A 264 7.70 -17.08 -3.31
CA SER A 264 8.01 -17.10 -1.88
C SER A 264 7.28 -18.23 -1.15
N SER A 265 7.83 -18.69 -0.03
CA SER A 265 7.27 -19.73 0.81
C SER A 265 7.67 -19.50 2.28
N GLY A 266 7.01 -20.17 3.23
CA GLY A 266 7.35 -20.10 4.66
C GLY A 266 6.63 -18.98 5.41
N ILE A 267 5.94 -18.06 4.72
CA ILE A 267 5.14 -16.98 5.35
C ILE A 267 3.71 -17.04 4.81
N ILE A 268 2.72 -16.92 5.70
CA ILE A 268 1.31 -16.74 5.32
C ILE A 268 0.93 -15.27 5.26
N SER A 269 1.40 -14.45 6.21
CA SER A 269 1.14 -13.01 6.21
C SER A 269 2.29 -12.22 6.82
N ALA A 270 2.52 -11.03 6.28
CA ALA A 270 3.41 -10.02 6.82
C ALA A 270 2.65 -8.69 6.92
N THR A 271 2.45 -8.20 8.13
CA THR A 271 1.78 -6.92 8.42
C THR A 271 2.84 -5.91 8.82
N VAL A 272 2.96 -4.83 8.07
CA VAL A 272 3.93 -3.75 8.32
C VAL A 272 3.18 -2.50 8.78
N PHE A 273 3.71 -1.86 9.82
CA PHE A 273 3.30 -0.58 10.36
C PHE A 273 4.35 0.46 9.96
N ALA A 274 3.93 1.56 9.36
CA ALA A 274 4.83 2.62 8.92
C ALA A 274 4.13 4.00 8.93
N PRO A 275 4.88 5.11 8.89
CA PRO A 275 4.28 6.44 8.77
C PRO A 275 3.52 6.67 7.46
N LYS A 276 3.89 5.95 6.37
CA LYS A 276 3.30 6.05 5.03
C LYS A 276 2.86 4.70 4.51
N ALA A 277 1.70 4.66 3.86
CA ALA A 277 1.16 3.44 3.26
C ALA A 277 1.99 2.98 2.05
N GLU A 278 2.55 3.89 1.26
CA GLU A 278 3.51 3.60 0.19
C GLU A 278 4.66 2.72 0.68
N LEU A 279 5.29 3.12 1.79
CA LEU A 279 6.42 2.39 2.37
C LEU A 279 5.99 1.06 2.99
N ALA A 280 4.86 1.05 3.70
CA ALA A 280 4.32 -0.16 4.31
C ALA A 280 3.96 -1.23 3.26
N ASP A 281 3.35 -0.86 2.11
CA ASP A 281 2.98 -1.75 1.00
C ASP A 281 4.23 -2.40 0.39
N ALA A 282 5.25 -1.58 0.09
CA ALA A 282 6.51 -2.08 -0.44
C ALA A 282 7.26 -2.99 0.55
N LEU A 283 7.33 -2.61 1.84
CA LEU A 283 8.03 -3.40 2.85
C LEU A 283 7.28 -4.69 3.22
N ALA A 284 5.94 -4.69 3.27
CA ALA A 284 5.18 -5.91 3.51
C ALA A 284 5.46 -6.98 2.44
N THR A 285 5.50 -6.57 1.16
CA THR A 285 5.91 -7.45 0.05
C THR A 285 7.37 -7.88 0.19
N SER A 286 8.27 -6.95 0.56
CA SER A 286 9.71 -7.27 0.72
C SER A 286 9.97 -8.29 1.82
N VAL A 287 9.34 -8.10 2.99
CA VAL A 287 9.45 -9.03 4.13
C VAL A 287 8.96 -10.41 3.74
N PHE A 288 7.87 -10.47 2.99
CA PHE A 288 7.31 -11.72 2.49
C PHE A 288 8.30 -12.48 1.59
N VAL A 289 9.04 -11.75 0.74
CA VAL A 289 10.09 -12.29 -0.13
C VAL A 289 11.34 -12.69 0.66
N MET A 290 11.77 -11.88 1.63
CA MET A 290 12.98 -12.12 2.43
C MET A 290 12.85 -13.29 3.42
N GLY A 291 11.64 -13.63 3.82
CA GLY A 291 11.41 -14.62 4.88
C GLY A 291 11.47 -14.02 6.29
N VAL A 292 11.16 -14.84 7.30
CA VAL A 292 10.99 -14.38 8.70
C VAL A 292 12.25 -13.71 9.25
N GLU A 293 13.37 -14.43 9.24
CA GLU A 293 14.61 -13.99 9.89
C GLU A 293 15.17 -12.71 9.25
N VAL A 294 15.39 -12.75 7.92
CA VAL A 294 15.97 -11.63 7.18
C VAL A 294 15.01 -10.43 7.17
N GLY A 295 13.71 -10.70 7.03
CA GLY A 295 12.68 -9.67 7.03
C GLY A 295 12.61 -8.92 8.36
N LEU A 296 12.56 -9.63 9.50
CA LEU A 296 12.55 -9.00 10.83
C LEU A 296 13.84 -8.23 11.11
N ASN A 297 14.99 -8.82 10.78
CA ASN A 297 16.27 -8.14 10.96
C ASN A 297 16.31 -6.83 10.16
N ARG A 298 15.79 -6.81 8.94
CA ARG A 298 15.71 -5.60 8.12
C ARG A 298 14.77 -4.56 8.73
N ILE A 299 13.59 -4.96 9.19
CA ILE A 299 12.62 -4.06 9.81
C ILE A 299 13.16 -3.43 11.10
N ASN A 300 13.81 -4.22 11.97
CA ASN A 300 14.38 -3.73 13.23
C ASN A 300 15.47 -2.65 13.05
N GLN A 301 16.06 -2.54 11.85
CA GLN A 301 17.01 -1.48 11.50
C GLN A 301 16.33 -0.18 11.03
N LEU A 302 15.03 -0.19 10.80
CA LEU A 302 14.29 0.94 10.22
C LEU A 302 13.55 1.72 11.33
N PRO A 303 13.81 3.02 11.48
CA PRO A 303 13.14 3.82 12.50
C PRO A 303 11.64 3.95 12.19
N LYS A 304 10.79 3.78 13.21
CA LYS A 304 9.32 3.94 13.14
C LYS A 304 8.64 2.93 12.19
N ILE A 305 9.30 1.83 11.88
CA ILE A 305 8.74 0.73 11.09
C ILE A 305 8.67 -0.49 11.99
N GLU A 306 7.52 -1.15 12.00
CA GLU A 306 7.31 -2.37 12.77
C GLU A 306 6.65 -3.43 11.89
N CYS A 307 6.80 -4.70 12.27
CA CYS A 307 6.23 -5.80 11.51
C CYS A 307 5.75 -6.94 12.42
N ILE A 308 4.64 -7.57 12.00
CA ILE A 308 4.18 -8.86 12.52
C ILE A 308 4.16 -9.84 11.35
N ILE A 309 4.82 -10.99 11.51
CA ILE A 309 4.85 -12.06 10.52
C ILE A 309 4.19 -13.30 11.11
N ILE A 310 3.40 -13.98 10.29
CA ILE A 310 2.84 -15.29 10.62
C ILE A 310 3.35 -16.27 9.56
N ASP A 311 4.01 -17.35 10.00
CA ASP A 311 4.57 -18.37 9.12
C ASP A 311 3.56 -19.45 8.70
N ASP A 312 3.99 -20.40 7.88
CA ASP A 312 3.17 -21.51 7.36
C ASP A 312 2.68 -22.46 8.46
N GLU A 313 3.30 -22.46 9.64
CA GLU A 313 2.96 -23.27 10.81
C GLU A 313 2.03 -22.51 11.77
N GLY A 314 1.81 -21.22 11.55
CA GLY A 314 1.00 -20.34 12.40
C GLY A 314 1.80 -19.71 13.55
N ASN A 315 3.12 -19.83 13.57
CA ASN A 315 3.97 -19.14 14.53
C ASN A 315 3.98 -17.64 14.25
N ILE A 316 4.04 -16.85 15.32
CA ILE A 316 3.97 -15.40 15.25
C ILE A 316 5.32 -14.81 15.60
N PHE A 317 5.85 -14.01 14.70
CA PHE A 317 7.10 -13.27 14.86
C PHE A 317 6.79 -11.78 14.79
N LYS A 318 7.49 -10.99 15.59
CA LYS A 318 7.28 -9.54 15.66
C LYS A 318 8.58 -8.79 15.80
N SER A 319 8.62 -7.58 15.29
CA SER A 319 9.72 -6.65 15.50
C SER A 319 9.81 -6.20 16.97
N ASP A 320 10.95 -5.68 17.35
CA ASP A 320 11.36 -5.48 18.76
C ASP A 320 10.45 -4.54 19.56
N ASN A 321 9.85 -3.53 18.91
CA ASN A 321 9.04 -2.52 19.60
C ASN A 321 7.54 -2.86 19.66
N ILE A 322 7.08 -3.94 19.01
CA ILE A 322 5.68 -4.37 19.11
C ILE A 322 5.43 -5.07 20.45
N LYS A 323 4.57 -4.47 21.25
CA LYS A 323 4.01 -5.08 22.47
C LYS A 323 2.61 -5.60 22.15
N ILE A 324 2.44 -6.91 22.10
CA ILE A 324 1.12 -7.57 22.04
C ILE A 324 0.86 -8.07 23.47
N ASN A 325 -0.20 -7.57 24.06
CA ASN A 325 -0.69 -8.04 25.38
C ASN A 325 -1.56 -9.29 25.19
#